data_64f8f2b12eb11012cc52f1b71a0daef5
#
_entry.id   64f8f2b12eb11012cc52f1b71a0daef5
#
_cell.length_a   1.000
_cell.length_b   1.000
_cell.length_c   1.000
_cell.angle_alpha   90.00
_cell.angle_beta   90.00
_cell.angle_gamma   90.00
#
_symmetry.space_group_name_H-M   'P 1'
#
loop_
_entity.id
_entity.type
_entity.pdbx_description
1 polymer ?
#
loop_
_entity_poly.entity_id
_entity_poly.type
_entity_poly.pdbx_seq_one_letter_code
_entity_poly.pdbx_strand_id
1 'polypeptide(L)'
;MSNKLKTFTNGIIKENPVLVLVLGTCPTIATSTSVLNALGMGLAATFVLLGSNIVISLLRNIIPNKVRIPCFIVVIAGFVSVVQLLLQAYVQSLYQSLGIFLPLIVVNCIILGRAEAYASKNKVLPSALDGVVMGLGFTFALVLMGFFRELLGAGTILSGYVNGVNGIAVPFFHSNPMVMMILPAGGFLMMGFILAAIQKIMARKED
;
A
#
# COMPACT_ATOMS: atom_id res chain seq x y z
N MET A 1 -25.78 9.55 9.01
CA MET A 1 -24.43 9.95 8.57
C MET A 1 -23.32 9.46 9.51
N SER A 2 -23.58 9.33 10.80
CA SER A 2 -22.59 8.89 11.81
C SER A 2 -22.03 7.46 11.61
N ASN A 3 -22.82 6.50 11.13
CA ASN A 3 -22.36 5.11 10.97
C ASN A 3 -21.32 4.90 9.84
N LYS A 4 -21.40 5.68 8.75
CA LYS A 4 -20.45 5.57 7.64
C LYS A 4 -19.06 6.12 8.00
N LEU A 5 -19.01 7.19 8.81
CA LEU A 5 -17.75 7.74 9.32
C LEU A 5 -17.06 6.79 10.28
N LYS A 6 -17.82 6.12 11.17
CA LYS A 6 -17.27 5.10 12.07
C LYS A 6 -16.73 3.89 11.31
N THR A 7 -17.40 3.46 10.25
CA THR A 7 -16.92 2.39 9.37
C THR A 7 -15.63 2.80 8.65
N PHE A 8 -15.54 4.06 8.23
CA PHE A 8 -14.35 4.60 7.56
C PHE A 8 -13.13 4.66 8.52
N THR A 9 -13.32 5.21 9.71
CA THR A 9 -12.23 5.32 10.72
C THR A 9 -11.83 3.95 11.28
N ASN A 10 -12.79 3.04 11.48
CA ASN A 10 -12.49 1.66 11.91
C ASN A 10 -11.75 0.88 10.82
N GLY A 11 -12.08 1.08 9.54
CA GLY A 11 -11.39 0.41 8.41
C GLY A 11 -9.94 0.85 8.25
N ILE A 12 -9.63 2.12 8.53
CA ILE A 12 -8.25 2.63 8.41
C ILE A 12 -7.35 2.20 9.58
N ILE A 13 -7.89 2.11 10.81
CA ILE A 13 -7.08 1.87 12.02
C ILE A 13 -7.27 0.46 12.55
N LYS A 14 -8.52 0.00 12.75
CA LYS A 14 -8.82 -1.30 13.36
C LYS A 14 -8.74 -2.47 12.38
N GLU A 15 -9.03 -2.23 11.10
CA GLU A 15 -8.96 -3.23 10.02
C GLU A 15 -7.88 -2.88 9.00
N ASN A 16 -6.80 -2.22 9.44
CA ASN A 16 -5.71 -1.86 8.55
C ASN A 16 -5.11 -3.13 7.91
N PRO A 17 -5.05 -3.21 6.56
CA PRO A 17 -4.62 -4.41 5.88
C PRO A 17 -3.17 -4.81 6.20
N VAL A 18 -2.28 -3.84 6.41
CA VAL A 18 -0.87 -4.12 6.71
C VAL A 18 -0.64 -4.27 8.20
N LEU A 19 -1.18 -3.36 9.01
CA LEU A 19 -0.86 -3.25 10.43
C LEU A 19 -1.63 -4.24 11.31
N VAL A 20 -2.78 -4.74 10.85
CA VAL A 20 -3.62 -5.68 11.59
C VAL A 20 -3.71 -7.03 10.88
N LEU A 21 -4.02 -7.04 9.58
CA LEU A 21 -4.14 -8.27 8.80
C LEU A 21 -2.79 -8.81 8.30
N VAL A 22 -1.72 -8.02 8.39
CA VAL A 22 -0.37 -8.36 7.92
C VAL A 22 -0.36 -8.77 6.43
N LEU A 23 -1.26 -8.19 5.63
CA LEU A 23 -1.35 -8.39 4.19
C LEU A 23 -0.59 -7.30 3.43
N GLY A 24 -0.06 -7.63 2.25
CA GLY A 24 0.65 -6.67 1.40
C GLY A 24 2.02 -6.25 1.94
N THR A 25 2.67 -7.10 2.71
CA THR A 25 3.99 -6.84 3.29
C THR A 25 5.10 -6.75 2.25
N CYS A 26 4.99 -7.52 1.14
CA CYS A 26 6.01 -7.56 0.09
C CYS A 26 6.25 -6.18 -0.55
N PRO A 27 5.25 -5.50 -1.13
CA PRO A 27 5.46 -4.15 -1.65
C PRO A 27 5.77 -3.14 -0.54
N THR A 28 5.23 -3.32 0.67
CA THR A 28 5.51 -2.45 1.81
C THR A 28 7.00 -2.42 2.14
N ILE A 29 7.66 -3.56 2.21
CA ILE A 29 9.10 -3.66 2.51
C ILE A 29 9.94 -3.17 1.33
N ALA A 30 9.52 -3.47 0.09
CA ALA A 30 10.27 -3.14 -1.11
C ALA A 30 10.27 -1.64 -1.43
N THR A 31 9.14 -0.95 -1.27
CA THR A 31 8.96 0.44 -1.73
C THR A 31 9.03 1.50 -0.64
N SER A 32 9.03 1.11 0.64
CA SER A 32 9.07 2.04 1.77
C SER A 32 10.48 2.59 2.10
N THR A 33 11.38 2.65 1.13
CA THR A 33 12.72 3.25 1.30
C THR A 33 12.68 4.77 1.32
N SER A 34 11.67 5.39 0.72
CA SER A 34 11.40 6.84 0.72
C SER A 34 9.92 7.08 0.89
N VAL A 35 9.56 8.16 1.59
CA VAL A 35 8.16 8.57 1.81
C VAL A 35 7.46 8.84 0.48
N LEU A 36 8.14 9.45 -0.48
CA LEU A 36 7.56 9.77 -1.78
C LEU A 36 7.25 8.50 -2.60
N ASN A 37 8.18 7.53 -2.61
CA ASN A 37 7.95 6.24 -3.27
C ASN A 37 6.82 5.47 -2.59
N ALA A 38 6.76 5.50 -1.26
CA ALA A 38 5.69 4.88 -0.47
C ALA A 38 4.31 5.48 -0.81
N LEU A 39 4.24 6.81 -0.93
CA LEU A 39 3.01 7.51 -1.29
C LEU A 39 2.60 7.21 -2.74
N GLY A 40 3.52 7.26 -3.68
CA GLY A 40 3.27 6.93 -5.09
C GLY A 40 2.76 5.50 -5.27
N MET A 41 3.41 4.54 -4.61
CA MET A 41 2.99 3.13 -4.62
C MET A 41 1.62 2.92 -3.96
N GLY A 42 1.37 3.60 -2.85
CA GLY A 42 0.09 3.55 -2.15
C GLY A 42 -1.07 4.07 -3.01
N LEU A 43 -0.88 5.20 -3.67
CA LEU A 43 -1.89 5.77 -4.58
C LEU A 43 -2.12 4.87 -5.80
N ALA A 44 -1.05 4.36 -6.42
CA ALA A 44 -1.15 3.42 -7.53
C ALA A 44 -1.93 2.15 -7.13
N ALA A 45 -1.59 1.55 -5.99
CA ALA A 45 -2.29 0.38 -5.46
C ALA A 45 -3.77 0.67 -5.12
N THR A 46 -4.07 1.85 -4.58
CA THR A 46 -5.45 2.28 -4.29
C THR A 46 -6.28 2.38 -5.57
N PHE A 47 -5.71 2.97 -6.61
CA PHE A 47 -6.38 3.09 -7.91
C PHE A 47 -6.66 1.71 -8.54
N VAL A 48 -5.65 0.82 -8.53
CA VAL A 48 -5.79 -0.55 -9.04
C VAL A 48 -6.82 -1.33 -8.22
N LEU A 49 -6.79 -1.21 -6.89
CA LEU A 49 -7.74 -1.89 -6.00
C LEU A 49 -9.18 -1.42 -6.25
N LEU A 50 -9.39 -0.12 -6.40
CA LEU A 50 -10.70 0.43 -6.73
C LEU A 50 -11.20 -0.08 -8.08
N GLY A 51 -10.39 0.05 -9.13
CA GLY A 51 -10.76 -0.37 -10.48
C GLY A 51 -11.01 -1.88 -10.58
N SER A 52 -10.13 -2.70 -10.02
CA SER A 52 -10.27 -4.16 -10.03
C SER A 52 -11.50 -4.61 -9.24
N ASN A 53 -11.78 -4.04 -8.07
CA ASN A 53 -12.97 -4.37 -7.29
C ASN A 53 -14.28 -4.06 -8.04
N ILE A 54 -14.35 -2.94 -8.77
CA ILE A 54 -15.50 -2.59 -9.60
C ILE A 54 -15.71 -3.63 -10.70
N VAL A 55 -14.66 -3.94 -11.47
CA VAL A 55 -14.76 -4.86 -12.61
C VAL A 55 -15.04 -6.29 -12.13
N ILE A 56 -14.38 -6.75 -11.09
CA ILE A 56 -14.61 -8.09 -10.52
C ILE A 56 -16.04 -8.23 -9.99
N SER A 57 -16.57 -7.20 -9.34
CA SER A 57 -17.95 -7.19 -8.86
C SER A 57 -18.96 -7.22 -10.01
N LEU A 58 -18.67 -6.58 -11.14
CA LEU A 58 -19.49 -6.67 -12.36
C LEU A 58 -19.44 -8.06 -13.00
N LEU A 59 -18.26 -8.66 -13.07
CA LEU A 59 -18.02 -9.96 -13.69
C LEU A 59 -18.35 -11.15 -12.79
N ARG A 60 -18.73 -10.94 -11.54
CA ARG A 60 -18.94 -12.01 -10.53
C ARG A 60 -19.90 -13.12 -10.95
N ASN A 61 -20.92 -12.80 -11.77
CA ASN A 61 -21.93 -13.76 -12.22
C ASN A 61 -21.49 -14.55 -13.47
N ILE A 62 -20.43 -14.08 -14.14
CA ILE A 62 -19.92 -14.67 -15.41
C ILE A 62 -18.78 -15.63 -15.12
N ILE A 63 -17.96 -15.35 -14.10
CA ILE A 63 -16.75 -16.10 -13.81
C ILE A 63 -17.09 -17.38 -13.02
N PRO A 64 -16.83 -18.59 -13.58
CA PRO A 64 -17.03 -19.84 -12.87
C PRO A 64 -16.03 -20.00 -11.72
N ASN A 65 -16.47 -20.66 -10.62
CA ASN A 65 -15.68 -20.82 -9.40
C ASN A 65 -14.31 -21.50 -9.61
N LYS A 66 -14.21 -22.39 -10.62
CA LYS A 66 -12.97 -23.16 -10.88
C LYS A 66 -11.80 -22.31 -11.42
N VAL A 67 -12.09 -21.19 -12.11
CA VAL A 67 -11.07 -20.32 -12.76
C VAL A 67 -11.08 -18.90 -12.21
N ARG A 68 -11.63 -18.69 -11.02
CA ARG A 68 -11.84 -17.37 -10.43
C ARG A 68 -10.52 -16.62 -10.20
N ILE A 69 -9.54 -17.25 -9.56
CA ILE A 69 -8.26 -16.61 -9.21
C ILE A 69 -7.46 -16.20 -10.46
N PRO A 70 -7.28 -17.06 -11.47
CA PRO A 70 -6.62 -16.64 -12.71
C PRO A 70 -7.31 -15.45 -13.41
N CYS A 71 -8.65 -15.44 -13.44
CA CYS A 71 -9.39 -14.33 -14.04
C CYS A 71 -9.16 -13.00 -13.28
N PHE A 72 -9.11 -13.04 -11.95
CA PHE A 72 -8.82 -11.85 -11.16
C PHE A 72 -7.42 -11.31 -11.43
N ILE A 73 -6.43 -12.18 -11.54
CA ILE A 73 -5.04 -11.78 -11.86
C ILE A 73 -4.99 -11.07 -13.21
N VAL A 74 -5.69 -11.55 -14.24
CA VAL A 74 -5.72 -10.92 -15.56
C VAL A 74 -6.35 -9.52 -15.50
N VAL A 75 -7.47 -9.36 -14.78
CA VAL A 75 -8.12 -8.06 -14.60
C VAL A 75 -7.19 -7.08 -13.88
N ILE A 76 -6.57 -7.52 -12.77
CA ILE A 76 -5.65 -6.69 -12.01
C ILE A 76 -4.43 -6.31 -12.86
N ALA A 77 -3.87 -7.24 -13.63
CA ALA A 77 -2.74 -7.00 -14.52
C ALA A 77 -3.08 -5.95 -15.60
N GLY A 78 -4.29 -5.97 -16.15
CA GLY A 78 -4.76 -4.95 -17.06
C GLY A 78 -4.74 -3.55 -16.44
N PHE A 79 -5.27 -3.38 -15.22
CA PHE A 79 -5.22 -2.11 -14.51
C PHE A 79 -3.80 -1.67 -14.16
N VAL A 80 -2.94 -2.59 -13.74
CA VAL A 80 -1.53 -2.28 -13.45
C VAL A 80 -0.81 -1.81 -14.70
N SER A 81 -1.05 -2.42 -15.87
CA SER A 81 -0.48 -1.97 -17.15
C SER A 81 -0.94 -0.55 -17.50
N VAL A 82 -2.21 -0.21 -17.28
CA VAL A 82 -2.72 1.16 -17.48
C VAL A 82 -2.00 2.14 -16.55
N VAL A 83 -1.87 1.83 -15.28
CA VAL A 83 -1.16 2.67 -14.29
C VAL A 83 0.31 2.84 -14.69
N GLN A 84 0.95 1.77 -15.14
CA GLN A 84 2.35 1.80 -15.59
C GLN A 84 2.54 2.77 -16.77
N LEU A 85 1.67 2.71 -17.76
CA LEU A 85 1.70 3.62 -18.90
C LEU A 85 1.42 5.07 -18.51
N LEU A 86 0.48 5.30 -17.59
CA LEU A 86 0.19 6.64 -17.07
C LEU A 86 1.37 7.23 -16.32
N LEU A 87 2.02 6.45 -15.43
CA LEU A 87 3.21 6.90 -14.72
C LEU A 87 4.38 7.18 -15.66
N GLN A 88 4.55 6.37 -16.69
CA GLN A 88 5.58 6.56 -17.71
C GLN A 88 5.35 7.86 -18.50
N ALA A 89 4.09 8.20 -18.78
CA ALA A 89 3.74 9.39 -19.55
C ALA A 89 3.84 10.69 -18.75
N TYR A 90 3.39 10.68 -17.48
CA TYR A 90 3.23 11.91 -16.69
C TYR A 90 4.32 12.12 -15.63
N VAL A 91 4.85 11.05 -15.02
CA VAL A 91 5.78 11.15 -13.88
C VAL A 91 6.96 10.20 -14.08
N GLN A 92 7.81 10.53 -15.05
CA GLN A 92 8.93 9.67 -15.46
C GLN A 92 9.95 9.43 -14.33
N SER A 93 10.18 10.40 -13.45
CA SER A 93 11.08 10.24 -12.30
C SER A 93 10.58 9.18 -11.31
N LEU A 94 9.28 9.18 -11.02
CA LEU A 94 8.64 8.19 -10.15
C LEU A 94 8.60 6.80 -10.82
N TYR A 95 8.39 6.77 -12.14
CA TYR A 95 8.43 5.54 -12.92
C TYR A 95 9.81 4.85 -12.87
N GLN A 96 10.90 5.61 -12.94
CA GLN A 96 12.26 5.05 -12.84
C GLN A 96 12.52 4.40 -11.47
N SER A 97 11.97 4.97 -10.39
CA SER A 97 12.12 4.43 -9.04
C SER A 97 11.19 3.26 -8.75
N LEU A 98 9.95 3.31 -9.23
CA LEU A 98 8.88 2.35 -8.89
C LEU A 98 8.61 1.30 -9.98
N GLY A 99 9.10 1.50 -11.21
CA GLY A 99 8.74 0.67 -12.36
C GLY A 99 9.00 -0.83 -12.17
N ILE A 100 10.09 -1.18 -11.48
CA ILE A 100 10.44 -2.59 -11.16
C ILE A 100 9.45 -3.18 -10.13
N PHE A 101 8.87 -2.34 -9.26
CA PHE A 101 7.98 -2.78 -8.19
C PHE A 101 6.49 -2.75 -8.57
N LEU A 102 6.12 -2.08 -9.67
CA LEU A 102 4.72 -2.04 -10.14
C LEU A 102 4.12 -3.43 -10.43
N PRO A 103 4.84 -4.39 -11.02
CA PRO A 103 4.32 -5.75 -11.19
C PRO A 103 3.97 -6.46 -9.88
N LEU A 104 4.58 -6.07 -8.74
CA LEU A 104 4.23 -6.62 -7.43
C LEU A 104 2.79 -6.25 -7.00
N ILE A 105 2.19 -5.23 -7.60
CA ILE A 105 0.78 -4.88 -7.37
C ILE A 105 -0.14 -5.99 -7.88
N VAL A 106 0.21 -6.66 -8.98
CA VAL A 106 -0.62 -7.72 -9.57
C VAL A 106 -0.79 -8.89 -8.60
N VAL A 107 0.28 -9.29 -7.93
CA VAL A 107 0.28 -10.41 -6.96
C VAL A 107 0.12 -9.94 -5.51
N ASN A 108 -0.30 -8.71 -5.30
CA ASN A 108 -0.47 -8.15 -3.96
C ASN A 108 -1.59 -8.86 -3.21
N CYS A 109 -1.25 -9.41 -2.04
CA CYS A 109 -2.18 -10.17 -1.20
C CYS A 109 -3.41 -9.36 -0.78
N ILE A 110 -3.30 -8.03 -0.65
CA ILE A 110 -4.43 -7.16 -0.33
C ILE A 110 -5.42 -7.15 -1.49
N ILE A 111 -4.94 -6.91 -2.71
CA ILE A 111 -5.79 -6.76 -3.89
C ILE A 111 -6.47 -8.08 -4.21
N LEU A 112 -5.70 -9.17 -4.25
CA LEU A 112 -6.23 -10.51 -4.50
C LEU A 112 -7.17 -10.96 -3.37
N GLY A 113 -6.78 -10.73 -2.12
CA GLY A 113 -7.58 -11.10 -0.95
C GLY A 113 -8.92 -10.36 -0.90
N ARG A 114 -8.95 -9.06 -1.20
CA ARG A 114 -10.22 -8.29 -1.22
C ARG A 114 -11.06 -8.60 -2.45
N ALA A 115 -10.44 -8.88 -3.59
CA ALA A 115 -11.13 -9.35 -4.79
C ALA A 115 -11.92 -10.65 -4.51
N GLU A 116 -11.29 -11.63 -3.85
CA GLU A 116 -11.91 -12.91 -3.53
C GLU A 116 -12.85 -12.83 -2.32
N ALA A 117 -12.43 -12.19 -1.23
CA ALA A 117 -13.20 -12.17 0.00
C ALA A 117 -14.44 -11.26 -0.07
N TYR A 118 -14.34 -10.13 -0.78
CA TYR A 118 -15.35 -9.08 -0.75
C TYR A 118 -15.96 -8.78 -2.12
N ALA A 119 -15.16 -8.40 -3.13
CA ALA A 119 -15.68 -7.93 -4.42
C ALA A 119 -16.47 -9.02 -5.18
N SER A 120 -16.04 -10.27 -5.08
CA SER A 120 -16.73 -11.40 -5.73
C SER A 120 -18.11 -11.70 -5.14
N LYS A 121 -18.41 -11.24 -3.92
CA LYS A 121 -19.66 -11.54 -3.18
C LYS A 121 -20.61 -10.36 -3.08
N ASN A 122 -20.11 -9.14 -3.16
CA ASN A 122 -20.86 -7.92 -2.94
C ASN A 122 -21.17 -7.17 -4.24
N LYS A 123 -22.13 -6.22 -4.15
CA LYS A 123 -22.49 -5.31 -5.26
C LYS A 123 -21.36 -4.31 -5.52
N VAL A 124 -21.38 -3.70 -6.70
CA VAL A 124 -20.34 -2.77 -7.20
C VAL A 124 -20.06 -1.61 -6.24
N LEU A 125 -21.10 -0.94 -5.75
CA LEU A 125 -20.95 0.26 -4.91
C LEU A 125 -20.27 -0.03 -3.56
N PRO A 126 -20.68 -1.06 -2.77
CA PRO A 126 -19.95 -1.47 -1.57
C PRO A 126 -18.51 -1.90 -1.86
N SER A 127 -18.28 -2.61 -2.98
CA SER A 127 -16.94 -3.07 -3.36
C SER A 127 -16.01 -1.92 -3.74
N ALA A 128 -16.51 -0.87 -4.36
CA ALA A 128 -15.76 0.34 -4.64
C ALA A 128 -15.38 1.08 -3.35
N LEU A 129 -16.32 1.27 -2.42
CA LEU A 129 -16.05 1.91 -1.13
C LEU A 129 -15.02 1.12 -0.31
N ASP A 130 -15.11 -0.20 -0.29
CA ASP A 130 -14.13 -1.06 0.36
C ASP A 130 -12.73 -0.90 -0.25
N GLY A 131 -12.64 -0.84 -1.58
CA GLY A 131 -11.39 -0.60 -2.28
C GLY A 131 -10.72 0.72 -1.88
N VAL A 132 -11.48 1.80 -1.76
CA VAL A 132 -10.95 3.11 -1.32
C VAL A 132 -10.46 3.05 0.13
N VAL A 133 -11.27 2.49 1.05
CA VAL A 133 -10.93 2.44 2.47
C VAL A 133 -9.68 1.59 2.71
N MET A 134 -9.62 0.41 2.09
CA MET A 134 -8.46 -0.48 2.22
C MET A 134 -7.22 0.08 1.54
N GLY A 135 -7.38 0.73 0.38
CA GLY A 135 -6.28 1.39 -0.33
C GLY A 135 -5.69 2.55 0.47
N LEU A 136 -6.52 3.38 1.08
CA LEU A 136 -6.07 4.45 1.97
C LEU A 136 -5.39 3.91 3.22
N GLY A 137 -5.91 2.84 3.82
CA GLY A 137 -5.28 2.15 4.94
C GLY A 137 -3.90 1.60 4.58
N PHE A 138 -3.76 1.04 3.38
CA PHE A 138 -2.49 0.57 2.84
C PHE A 138 -1.50 1.73 2.61
N THR A 139 -1.95 2.81 1.99
CA THR A 139 -1.14 4.01 1.76
C THR A 139 -0.63 4.61 3.07
N PHE A 140 -1.50 4.70 4.08
CA PHE A 140 -1.12 5.17 5.41
C PHE A 140 -0.02 4.30 6.04
N ALA A 141 -0.14 2.99 5.98
CA ALA A 141 0.86 2.06 6.51
C ALA A 141 2.20 2.18 5.76
N LEU A 142 2.16 2.32 4.42
CA LEU A 142 3.35 2.54 3.60
C LEU A 142 4.09 3.83 3.96
N VAL A 143 3.36 4.93 4.08
CA VAL A 143 3.93 6.24 4.43
C VAL A 143 4.52 6.22 5.84
N LEU A 144 3.81 5.62 6.80
CA LEU A 144 4.31 5.46 8.17
C LEU A 144 5.63 4.69 8.19
N MET A 145 5.69 3.57 7.48
CA MET A 145 6.90 2.75 7.39
C MET A 145 8.03 3.47 6.66
N GLY A 146 7.71 4.15 5.54
CA GLY A 146 8.65 4.95 4.76
C GLY A 146 9.24 6.08 5.58
N PHE A 147 8.43 6.77 6.38
CA PHE A 147 8.89 7.84 7.25
C PHE A 147 9.95 7.36 8.25
N PHE A 148 9.70 6.27 8.96
CA PHE A 148 10.68 5.74 9.91
C PHE A 148 11.95 5.23 9.23
N ARG A 149 11.84 4.56 8.09
CA ARG A 149 13.00 4.04 7.36
C ARG A 149 13.84 5.15 6.72
N GLU A 150 13.21 6.17 6.16
CA GLU A 150 13.91 7.31 5.60
C GLU A 150 14.62 8.13 6.69
N LEU A 151 13.94 8.36 7.82
CA LEU A 151 14.51 9.09 8.95
C LEU A 151 15.75 8.39 9.52
N LEU A 152 15.68 7.08 9.76
CA LEU A 152 16.78 6.31 10.36
C LEU A 152 17.86 5.93 9.35
N GLY A 153 17.47 5.66 8.10
CA GLY A 153 18.38 5.16 7.07
C GLY A 153 19.14 6.25 6.33
N ALA A 154 18.48 7.33 5.94
CA ALA A 154 19.08 8.44 5.19
C ALA A 154 19.30 9.71 6.04
N GLY A 155 18.64 9.82 7.20
CA GLY A 155 18.67 11.04 8.01
C GLY A 155 18.01 12.25 7.33
N THR A 156 17.20 12.00 6.32
CA THR A 156 16.48 13.01 5.54
C THR A 156 14.98 12.74 5.64
N ILE A 157 14.17 13.77 5.50
CA ILE A 157 12.71 13.65 5.41
C ILE A 157 12.29 14.19 4.06
N LEU A 158 11.46 13.44 3.34
CA LEU A 158 11.00 13.76 1.98
C LEU A 158 12.16 13.87 0.95
N SER A 159 13.18 13.05 1.03
CA SER A 159 14.18 12.94 -0.03
C SER A 159 13.59 12.20 -1.22
N GLY A 160 12.70 12.88 -1.93
CA GLY A 160 12.14 12.41 -3.19
C GLY A 160 12.91 13.04 -4.34
N TYR A 161 13.21 12.26 -5.34
CA TYR A 161 13.84 12.66 -6.59
C TYR A 161 12.87 13.48 -7.49
N VAL A 162 12.16 14.42 -6.87
CA VAL A 162 11.30 15.35 -7.60
C VAL A 162 11.92 16.74 -7.49
N ASN A 163 12.48 17.22 -8.59
CA ASN A 163 12.95 18.60 -8.79
C ASN A 163 14.08 19.11 -7.86
N GLY A 164 15.05 18.25 -7.52
CA GLY A 164 16.24 18.73 -6.81
C GLY A 164 15.98 19.26 -5.39
N VAL A 165 14.85 18.92 -4.79
CA VAL A 165 14.59 19.22 -3.39
C VAL A 165 15.43 18.24 -2.57
N ASN A 166 16.59 18.75 -2.10
CA ASN A 166 17.31 18.10 -1.02
C ASN A 166 16.34 18.04 0.16
N GLY A 167 15.92 16.84 0.57
CA GLY A 167 15.04 16.66 1.71
C GLY A 167 15.59 17.40 2.93
N ILE A 168 14.73 17.72 3.88
CA ILE A 168 15.13 18.38 5.13
C ILE A 168 16.09 17.43 5.86
N ALA A 169 17.40 17.75 5.79
CA ALA A 169 18.42 16.99 6.50
C ALA A 169 18.28 17.22 8.00
N VAL A 170 18.08 16.14 8.76
CA VAL A 170 18.11 16.20 10.21
C VAL A 170 19.57 16.06 10.65
N PRO A 171 20.22 17.11 11.17
CA PRO A 171 21.67 17.15 11.40
C PRO A 171 22.18 16.03 12.31
N PHE A 172 21.33 15.53 13.20
CA PHE A 172 21.69 14.46 14.15
C PHE A 172 21.84 13.08 13.49
N PHE A 173 21.00 12.73 12.50
CA PHE A 173 21.05 11.44 11.82
C PHE A 173 21.85 11.47 10.51
N HIS A 174 22.08 12.65 9.94
CA HIS A 174 22.82 12.79 8.69
C HIS A 174 24.32 12.49 8.86
N SER A 175 24.85 12.65 10.07
CA SER A 175 26.27 12.37 10.38
C SER A 175 26.63 10.88 10.38
N ASN A 176 25.68 10.00 10.71
CA ASN A 176 25.87 8.55 10.75
C ASN A 176 24.62 7.80 10.25
N PRO A 177 24.39 7.73 8.92
CA PRO A 177 23.23 7.04 8.39
C PRO A 177 23.33 5.52 8.64
N MET A 178 22.27 4.93 9.20
CA MET A 178 22.15 3.48 9.34
C MET A 178 21.71 2.84 8.03
N VAL A 179 22.64 2.64 7.09
CA VAL A 179 22.38 2.02 5.77
C VAL A 179 21.64 0.69 5.88
N MET A 180 21.84 -0.06 6.98
CA MET A 180 21.13 -1.31 7.23
C MET A 180 19.60 -1.16 7.25
N MET A 181 19.07 0.03 7.62
CA MET A 181 17.62 0.29 7.64
C MET A 181 17.01 0.45 6.24
N ILE A 182 17.82 0.84 5.23
CA ILE A 182 17.38 0.95 3.83
C ILE A 182 17.27 -0.45 3.21
N LEU A 183 18.11 -1.41 3.64
CA LEU A 183 18.10 -2.78 3.17
C LEU A 183 16.79 -3.50 3.55
N PRO A 184 16.38 -4.56 2.83
CA PRO A 184 15.18 -5.35 3.15
C PRO A 184 15.16 -5.89 4.59
N ALA A 185 16.32 -6.27 5.13
CA ALA A 185 16.46 -6.75 6.50
C ALA A 185 16.01 -5.69 7.54
N GLY A 186 16.38 -4.42 7.35
CA GLY A 186 15.91 -3.31 8.17
C GLY A 186 14.40 -3.06 8.01
N GLY A 187 13.85 -3.33 6.81
CA GLY A 187 12.41 -3.27 6.57
C GLY A 187 11.61 -4.25 7.42
N PHE A 188 12.07 -5.50 7.54
CA PHE A 188 11.44 -6.51 8.40
C PHE A 188 11.53 -6.14 9.89
N LEU A 189 12.70 -5.69 10.32
CA LEU A 189 12.93 -5.27 11.70
C LEU A 189 12.02 -4.10 12.07
N MET A 190 11.93 -3.09 11.22
CA MET A 190 11.08 -1.92 11.44
C MET A 190 9.60 -2.27 11.43
N MET A 191 9.19 -3.17 10.53
CA MET A 191 7.82 -3.67 10.49
C MET A 191 7.46 -4.41 11.78
N GLY A 192 8.36 -5.24 12.31
CA GLY A 192 8.17 -5.91 13.60
C GLY A 192 7.96 -4.93 14.76
N PHE A 193 8.77 -3.87 14.83
CA PHE A 193 8.60 -2.83 15.86
C PHE A 193 7.28 -2.09 15.75
N ILE A 194 6.87 -1.69 14.54
CA ILE A 194 5.61 -0.97 14.30
C ILE A 194 4.42 -1.85 14.67
N LEU A 195 4.44 -3.14 14.26
CA LEU A 195 3.38 -4.09 14.60
C LEU A 195 3.28 -4.30 16.12
N ALA A 196 4.41 -4.50 16.81
CA ALA A 196 4.43 -4.67 18.26
C ALA A 196 3.90 -3.44 18.98
N ALA A 197 4.29 -2.24 18.53
CA ALA A 197 3.81 -0.98 19.12
C ALA A 197 2.29 -0.81 18.93
N ILE A 198 1.77 -1.09 17.74
CA ILE A 198 0.34 -0.97 17.43
C ILE A 198 -0.48 -2.00 18.22
N GLN A 199 -0.04 -3.25 18.26
CA GLN A 199 -0.73 -4.28 19.05
C GLN A 199 -0.77 -3.94 20.54
N LYS A 200 0.30 -3.39 21.09
CA LYS A 200 0.33 -2.95 22.50
C LYS A 200 -0.64 -1.79 22.75
N ILE A 201 -0.76 -0.85 21.79
CA ILE A 201 -1.71 0.29 21.90
C ILE A 201 -3.16 -0.22 21.77
N MET A 202 -3.41 -1.20 20.90
CA MET A 202 -4.74 -1.77 20.71
C MET A 202 -5.17 -2.57 21.95
N ALA A 203 -4.29 -3.42 22.49
CA ALA A 203 -4.56 -4.20 23.71
C ALA A 203 -4.89 -3.30 24.91
N ARG A 204 -4.17 -2.17 25.07
CA ARG A 204 -4.45 -1.20 26.16
C ARG A 204 -5.79 -0.45 26.01
N LYS A 205 -6.41 -0.51 24.84
CA LYS A 205 -7.68 0.17 24.57
C LYS A 205 -8.90 -0.74 24.78
N GLU A 206 -8.64 -2.04 24.96
CA GLU A 206 -9.66 -3.06 25.26
C GLU A 206 -9.78 -3.34 26.77
N ASP A 207 -8.79 -2.95 27.58
CA ASP A 207 -8.83 -2.87 29.03
C ASP A 207 -9.41 -1.49 29.48
#